data_1022b49b492ef0b23954fe27ce553713
#
_entry.id   1022b49b492ef0b23954fe27ce553713
#
_cell.length_a   1.000
_cell.length_b   1.000
_cell.length_c   1.000
_cell.angle_alpha   90.00
_cell.angle_beta   90.00
_cell.angle_gamma   90.00
#
_symmetry.space_group_name_H-M   'P 1'
#
loop_
_entity.id
_entity.type
_entity.pdbx_description
1 polymer ?
#
loop_
_entity_poly.entity_id
_entity_poly.type
_entity_poly.pdbx_seq_one_letter_code
_entity_poly.pdbx_strand_id
1 'polypeptide(L)'
;NVSTTTIFRMVKKLNYKSFIDFRYDLLYHRRDKYEFVNRGENVCDALENEIKDTISMLRNIDISGAIEKIVNARSVLICTSGMNKYVANILAVKLSLFGIRTIYPDDNWFLYLEANNLTPKDFVIVISRGGETKDIVDVMKIAKMNGCEILLISEKINSSMSKLSDYILNVAVSKDEGYDIDSRLHMHLAIEYILRELVNQHLYNKRYL
;
A
#
# COMPACT_ATOMS: atom_id res chain seq x y z
N ASN A 1 -10.26 10.86 -22.43
CA ASN A 1 -10.99 11.15 -21.21
C ASN A 1 -12.49 11.14 -21.49
N VAL A 2 -13.22 10.27 -20.84
CA VAL A 2 -14.68 10.15 -20.95
C VAL A 2 -15.30 10.61 -19.64
N SER A 3 -16.40 11.39 -19.69
CA SER A 3 -17.03 11.88 -18.46
C SER A 3 -17.71 10.73 -17.69
N THR A 4 -17.79 10.87 -16.38
CA THR A 4 -18.49 9.92 -15.48
C THR A 4 -19.93 9.70 -15.93
N THR A 5 -20.60 10.75 -16.36
CA THR A 5 -21.99 10.70 -16.90
C THR A 5 -22.09 9.81 -18.15
N THR A 6 -21.09 9.88 -19.03
CA THR A 6 -21.04 9.04 -20.23
C THR A 6 -20.88 7.57 -19.88
N ILE A 7 -20.04 7.27 -18.87
CA ILE A 7 -19.84 5.91 -18.37
C ILE A 7 -21.16 5.36 -17.78
N PHE A 8 -21.85 6.13 -16.95
CA PHE A 8 -23.13 5.70 -16.38
C PHE A 8 -24.21 5.49 -17.45
N ARG A 9 -24.26 6.35 -18.48
CA ARG A 9 -25.18 6.15 -19.61
C ARG A 9 -24.86 4.89 -20.40
N MET A 10 -23.58 4.58 -20.61
CA MET A 10 -23.15 3.35 -21.26
C MET A 10 -23.57 2.12 -20.45
N VAL A 11 -23.32 2.12 -19.14
CA VAL A 11 -23.69 1.03 -18.22
C VAL A 11 -25.20 0.76 -18.26
N LYS A 12 -26.02 1.82 -18.23
CA LYS A 12 -27.48 1.71 -18.36
C LYS A 12 -27.94 1.18 -19.75
N LYS A 13 -27.28 1.61 -20.83
CA LYS A 13 -27.55 1.08 -22.18
C LYS A 13 -27.22 -0.41 -22.33
N LEU A 14 -26.26 -0.89 -21.53
CA LEU A 14 -25.90 -2.30 -21.46
C LEU A 14 -26.78 -3.09 -20.47
N ASN A 15 -27.88 -2.49 -19.99
CA ASN A 15 -28.84 -3.08 -19.07
C ASN A 15 -28.32 -3.47 -17.69
N TYR A 16 -27.21 -2.90 -17.25
CA TYR A 16 -26.75 -3.11 -15.87
C TYR A 16 -27.46 -2.15 -14.91
N LYS A 17 -27.79 -2.66 -13.71
CA LYS A 17 -28.44 -1.88 -12.65
C LYS A 17 -27.52 -0.81 -12.09
N SER A 18 -26.22 -1.09 -12.02
CA SER A 18 -25.20 -0.19 -11.50
C SER A 18 -23.84 -0.37 -12.20
N PHE A 19 -22.94 0.59 -12.01
CA PHE A 19 -21.56 0.46 -12.45
C PHE A 19 -20.83 -0.69 -11.73
N ILE A 20 -21.23 -0.98 -10.50
CA ILE A 20 -20.70 -2.09 -9.72
C ILE A 20 -21.07 -3.43 -10.38
N ASP A 21 -22.35 -3.61 -10.77
CA ASP A 21 -22.80 -4.82 -11.47
C ASP A 21 -22.06 -5.01 -12.78
N PHE A 22 -21.91 -3.93 -13.57
CA PHE A 22 -21.14 -3.93 -14.82
C PHE A 22 -19.68 -4.33 -14.58
N ARG A 23 -19.06 -3.80 -13.53
CA ARG A 23 -17.67 -4.15 -13.17
C ARG A 23 -17.55 -5.61 -12.75
N TYR A 24 -18.49 -6.11 -11.95
CA TYR A 24 -18.50 -7.52 -11.55
C TYR A 24 -18.68 -8.44 -12.76
N ASP A 25 -19.57 -8.10 -13.67
CA ASP A 25 -19.81 -8.90 -14.88
C ASP A 25 -18.58 -8.91 -15.80
N LEU A 26 -17.93 -7.75 -15.99
CA LEU A 26 -16.67 -7.69 -16.72
C LEU A 26 -15.57 -8.55 -16.09
N LEU A 27 -15.50 -8.57 -14.76
CA LEU A 27 -14.54 -9.40 -14.03
C LEU A 27 -14.88 -10.88 -14.15
N TYR A 28 -16.18 -11.21 -14.12
CA TYR A 28 -16.68 -12.58 -14.28
C TYR A 28 -16.41 -13.14 -15.68
N HIS A 29 -16.75 -12.40 -16.73
CA HIS A 29 -16.47 -12.79 -18.13
C HIS A 29 -14.97 -12.76 -18.49
N ARG A 30 -14.16 -11.98 -17.76
CA ARG A 30 -12.71 -12.13 -17.84
C ARG A 30 -12.24 -13.48 -17.32
N ARG A 31 -12.87 -14.01 -16.27
CA ARG A 31 -12.56 -15.35 -15.72
C ARG A 31 -12.76 -16.45 -16.76
N ASP A 32 -13.78 -16.37 -17.59
CA ASP A 32 -14.02 -17.36 -18.64
C ASP A 32 -13.02 -17.33 -19.80
N LYS A 33 -12.27 -16.21 -19.95
CA LYS A 33 -11.23 -16.04 -20.98
C LYS A 33 -9.82 -16.31 -20.49
N TYR A 34 -9.61 -16.43 -19.19
CA TYR A 34 -8.34 -16.88 -18.67
C TYR A 34 -8.30 -18.40 -18.75
N GLU A 35 -7.88 -18.93 -19.90
CA GLU A 35 -7.28 -20.26 -19.92
C GLU A 35 -6.20 -20.24 -18.85
N PHE A 36 -6.25 -21.21 -17.94
CA PHE A 36 -5.21 -21.44 -16.94
C PHE A 36 -3.86 -21.60 -17.66
N VAL A 37 -3.14 -20.50 -17.81
CA VAL A 37 -1.86 -20.47 -18.55
C VAL A 37 -0.78 -21.27 -17.81
N ASN A 38 -1.02 -21.62 -16.54
CA ASN A 38 -0.05 -22.38 -15.73
C ASN A 38 -0.60 -23.70 -15.16
N ARG A 39 -1.23 -24.53 -16.00
CA ARG A 39 -1.59 -25.91 -15.61
C ARG A 39 -0.40 -26.86 -15.36
N GLY A 40 0.80 -26.34 -15.12
CA GLY A 40 2.00 -27.17 -14.92
C GLY A 40 2.97 -26.64 -13.85
N GLU A 41 2.81 -25.41 -13.38
CA GLU A 41 3.68 -24.88 -12.33
C GLU A 41 3.18 -25.35 -10.96
N ASN A 42 4.08 -25.86 -10.13
CA ASN A 42 3.77 -26.19 -8.76
C ASN A 42 3.46 -24.91 -7.99
N VAL A 43 2.34 -24.88 -7.25
CA VAL A 43 1.91 -23.71 -6.49
C VAL A 43 2.99 -23.23 -5.51
N CYS A 44 3.73 -24.15 -4.89
CA CYS A 44 4.83 -23.82 -3.99
C CYS A 44 5.98 -23.15 -4.73
N ASP A 45 6.32 -23.60 -5.93
CA ASP A 45 7.38 -23.02 -6.74
C ASP A 45 7.01 -21.59 -7.20
N ALA A 46 5.74 -21.39 -7.58
CA ALA A 46 5.22 -20.07 -7.93
C ALA A 46 5.31 -19.10 -6.75
N LEU A 47 4.85 -19.50 -5.57
CA LEU A 47 4.94 -18.71 -4.34
C LEU A 47 6.38 -18.40 -3.95
N GLU A 48 7.27 -19.42 -4.04
CA GLU A 48 8.70 -19.23 -3.74
C GLU A 48 9.33 -18.19 -4.66
N ASN A 49 9.00 -18.21 -5.95
CA ASN A 49 9.50 -17.26 -6.93
C ASN A 49 8.99 -15.83 -6.62
N GLU A 50 7.71 -15.67 -6.29
CA GLU A 50 7.14 -14.37 -5.91
C GLU A 50 7.81 -13.78 -4.66
N ILE A 51 8.07 -14.63 -3.65
CA ILE A 51 8.79 -14.23 -2.44
C ILE A 51 10.22 -13.81 -2.77
N LYS A 52 10.92 -14.60 -3.58
CA LYS A 52 12.31 -14.32 -4.01
C LYS A 52 12.40 -12.99 -4.77
N ASP A 53 11.46 -12.73 -5.67
CA ASP A 53 11.42 -11.48 -6.42
C ASP A 53 11.32 -10.27 -5.48
N THR A 54 10.38 -10.30 -4.53
CA THR A 54 10.24 -9.21 -3.55
C THR A 54 11.47 -9.08 -2.66
N ILE A 55 12.02 -10.17 -2.13
CA ILE A 55 13.23 -10.12 -1.29
C ILE A 55 14.42 -9.55 -2.07
N SER A 56 14.56 -9.92 -3.35
CA SER A 56 15.62 -9.37 -4.21
C SER A 56 15.50 -7.86 -4.38
N MET A 57 14.28 -7.34 -4.53
CA MET A 57 14.03 -5.89 -4.60
C MET A 57 14.36 -5.21 -3.28
N LEU A 58 13.87 -5.74 -2.14
CA LEU A 58 14.11 -5.19 -0.82
C LEU A 58 15.59 -5.13 -0.45
N ARG A 59 16.38 -6.12 -0.87
CA ARG A 59 17.82 -6.20 -0.59
C ARG A 59 18.62 -5.01 -1.14
N ASN A 60 18.13 -4.39 -2.21
CA ASN A 60 18.81 -3.29 -2.90
C ASN A 60 18.27 -1.91 -2.52
N ILE A 61 17.35 -1.83 -1.56
CA ILE A 61 16.74 -0.57 -1.14
C ILE A 61 17.29 -0.17 0.23
N ASP A 62 17.86 1.02 0.31
CA ASP A 62 18.21 1.64 1.59
C ASP A 62 17.02 2.43 2.11
N ILE A 63 16.48 2.02 3.26
CA ILE A 63 15.39 2.71 3.97
C ILE A 63 15.83 3.29 5.32
N SER A 64 17.13 3.33 5.59
CA SER A 64 17.66 3.81 6.88
C SER A 64 17.14 5.19 7.26
N GLY A 65 17.06 6.12 6.30
CA GLY A 65 16.48 7.43 6.50
C GLY A 65 14.99 7.38 6.87
N ALA A 66 14.21 6.52 6.23
CA ALA A 66 12.80 6.34 6.57
C ALA A 66 12.64 5.72 7.97
N ILE A 67 13.47 4.75 8.33
CA ILE A 67 13.48 4.15 9.67
C ILE A 67 13.78 5.18 10.74
N GLU A 68 14.80 6.02 10.53
CA GLU A 68 15.12 7.12 11.46
C GLU A 68 13.95 8.08 11.63
N LYS A 69 13.26 8.44 10.54
CA LYS A 69 12.06 9.30 10.60
C LYS A 69 10.92 8.64 11.36
N ILE A 70 10.66 7.35 11.16
CA ILE A 70 9.63 6.60 11.89
C ILE A 70 9.89 6.64 13.40
N VAL A 71 11.14 6.41 13.82
CA VAL A 71 11.51 6.37 15.24
C VAL A 71 11.43 7.73 15.93
N ASN A 72 11.80 8.80 15.21
CA ASN A 72 11.86 10.16 15.76
C ASN A 72 10.57 10.95 15.53
N ALA A 73 9.59 10.41 14.83
CA ALA A 73 8.32 11.09 14.57
C ALA A 73 7.53 11.35 15.85
N ARG A 74 6.88 12.53 15.93
CA ARG A 74 5.85 12.82 16.93
C ARG A 74 4.70 11.82 16.82
N SER A 75 4.30 11.52 15.58
CA SER A 75 3.34 10.48 15.25
C SER A 75 3.56 9.98 13.80
N VAL A 76 3.16 8.74 13.55
CA VAL A 76 3.18 8.13 12.23
C VAL A 76 1.74 7.94 11.76
N LEU A 77 1.36 8.61 10.67
CA LEU A 77 0.07 8.42 10.01
C LEU A 77 0.20 7.32 8.96
N ILE A 78 -0.65 6.30 9.01
CA ILE A 78 -0.72 5.24 8.01
C ILE A 78 -1.91 5.47 7.10
N CYS A 79 -1.65 5.62 5.78
CA CYS A 79 -2.63 5.89 4.76
C CYS A 79 -2.76 4.71 3.80
N THR A 80 -3.98 4.20 3.63
CA THR A 80 -4.25 3.09 2.71
C THR A 80 -5.72 2.97 2.39
N SER A 81 -6.05 2.09 1.43
CA SER A 81 -7.43 1.80 1.05
C SER A 81 -7.61 0.35 0.61
N GLY A 82 -8.85 -0.13 0.64
CA GLY A 82 -9.22 -1.47 0.17
C GLY A 82 -8.53 -2.59 0.96
N MET A 83 -8.11 -3.64 0.26
CA MET A 83 -7.48 -4.83 0.87
C MET A 83 -6.16 -4.53 1.60
N ASN A 84 -5.47 -3.45 1.24
CA ASN A 84 -4.24 -3.06 1.92
C ASN A 84 -4.47 -2.67 3.39
N LYS A 85 -5.71 -2.39 3.81
CA LYS A 85 -6.08 -2.10 5.20
C LYS A 85 -5.67 -3.23 6.16
N TYR A 86 -5.80 -4.48 5.74
CA TYR A 86 -5.42 -5.63 6.58
C TYR A 86 -3.91 -5.68 6.85
N VAL A 87 -3.13 -5.39 5.83
CA VAL A 87 -1.67 -5.32 5.94
C VAL A 87 -1.24 -4.12 6.79
N ALA A 88 -1.84 -2.96 6.55
CA ALA A 88 -1.59 -1.73 7.30
C ALA A 88 -1.91 -1.87 8.80
N ASN A 89 -2.96 -2.62 9.14
CA ASN A 89 -3.33 -2.86 10.53
C ASN A 89 -2.21 -3.60 11.29
N ILE A 90 -1.58 -4.59 10.66
CA ILE A 90 -0.43 -5.28 11.26
C ILE A 90 0.70 -4.30 11.55
N LEU A 91 1.05 -3.43 10.58
CA LEU A 91 2.07 -2.42 10.77
C LEU A 91 1.70 -1.47 11.91
N ALA A 92 0.48 -0.95 11.95
CA ALA A 92 -0.01 -0.03 12.98
C ALA A 92 0.11 -0.63 14.39
N VAL A 93 -0.35 -1.86 14.56
CA VAL A 93 -0.25 -2.58 15.84
C VAL A 93 1.21 -2.77 16.25
N LYS A 94 2.08 -3.19 15.33
CA LYS A 94 3.49 -3.44 15.65
C LYS A 94 4.26 -2.16 15.99
N LEU A 95 4.04 -1.07 15.25
CA LEU A 95 4.63 0.24 15.59
C LEU A 95 4.18 0.71 16.97
N SER A 96 2.89 0.57 17.29
CA SER A 96 2.36 0.91 18.61
C SER A 96 2.99 0.06 19.74
N LEU A 97 3.21 -1.24 19.51
CA LEU A 97 3.92 -2.12 20.46
C LEU A 97 5.38 -1.70 20.66
N PHE A 98 6.00 -1.09 19.68
CA PHE A 98 7.34 -0.51 19.80
C PHE A 98 7.36 0.87 20.47
N GLY A 99 6.20 1.36 20.92
CA GLY A 99 6.06 2.67 21.56
C GLY A 99 6.03 3.84 20.59
N ILE A 100 5.90 3.59 19.28
CA ILE A 100 5.76 4.61 18.26
C ILE A 100 4.28 5.01 18.18
N ARG A 101 3.99 6.29 18.43
CA ARG A 101 2.62 6.81 18.31
C ARG A 101 2.14 6.68 16.87
N THR A 102 1.15 5.82 16.65
CA THR A 102 0.62 5.52 15.32
C THR A 102 -0.83 5.98 15.21
N ILE A 103 -1.14 6.67 14.13
CA ILE A 103 -2.50 7.11 13.75
C ILE A 103 -2.89 6.29 12.53
N TYR A 104 -3.95 5.48 12.66
CA TYR A 104 -4.43 4.63 11.58
C TYR A 104 -5.96 4.73 11.51
N PRO A 105 -6.51 5.73 10.81
CA PRO A 105 -7.95 5.87 10.63
C PRO A 105 -8.50 4.79 9.69
N ASP A 106 -9.62 4.19 10.07
CA ASP A 106 -10.31 3.22 9.22
C ASP A 106 -11.21 3.88 8.17
N ASP A 107 -11.50 5.15 8.33
CA ASP A 107 -12.40 5.95 7.51
C ASP A 107 -11.66 7.08 6.78
N ASN A 108 -12.03 7.34 5.52
CA ASN A 108 -11.39 8.36 4.71
C ASN A 108 -11.59 9.79 5.27
N TRP A 109 -12.74 10.06 5.90
CA TRP A 109 -12.99 11.37 6.50
C TRP A 109 -12.02 11.66 7.64
N PHE A 110 -11.85 10.69 8.54
CA PHE A 110 -10.86 10.81 9.61
C PHE A 110 -9.44 10.87 9.07
N LEU A 111 -9.14 10.18 7.97
CA LEU A 111 -7.84 10.26 7.33
C LEU A 111 -7.53 11.69 6.84
N TYR A 112 -8.51 12.38 6.25
CA TYR A 112 -8.37 13.79 5.86
C TYR A 112 -8.21 14.72 7.06
N LEU A 113 -8.96 14.48 8.14
CA LEU A 113 -8.84 15.28 9.39
C LEU A 113 -7.44 15.13 9.99
N GLU A 114 -6.94 13.92 10.11
CA GLU A 114 -5.60 13.67 10.65
C GLU A 114 -4.50 14.26 9.76
N ALA A 115 -4.64 14.16 8.44
CA ALA A 115 -3.70 14.76 7.50
C ALA A 115 -3.59 16.28 7.67
N ASN A 116 -4.69 16.98 7.94
CA ASN A 116 -4.69 18.41 8.18
C ASN A 116 -4.05 18.81 9.53
N ASN A 117 -3.98 17.89 10.49
CA ASN A 117 -3.38 18.12 11.81
C ASN A 117 -1.89 17.73 11.87
N LEU A 118 -1.33 17.23 10.78
CA LEU A 118 0.08 16.88 10.68
C LEU A 118 0.98 18.13 10.74
N THR A 119 2.19 17.90 11.19
CA THR A 119 3.27 18.90 11.27
C THR A 119 4.56 18.30 10.66
N PRO A 120 5.61 19.09 10.40
CA PRO A 120 6.88 18.56 9.91
C PRO A 120 7.58 17.56 10.86
N LYS A 121 7.06 17.39 12.08
CA LYS A 121 7.55 16.39 13.06
C LYS A 121 6.83 15.03 12.92
N ASP A 122 5.86 14.94 12.05
CA ASP A 122 5.12 13.70 11.80
C ASP A 122 5.64 13.01 10.54
N PHE A 123 5.44 11.72 10.46
CA PHE A 123 5.83 10.92 9.32
C PHE A 123 4.61 10.19 8.73
N VAL A 124 4.60 9.99 7.42
CA VAL A 124 3.47 9.34 6.74
C VAL A 124 3.94 8.05 6.07
N ILE A 125 3.23 6.96 6.30
CA ILE A 125 3.43 5.70 5.58
C ILE A 125 2.22 5.43 4.71
N VAL A 126 2.44 5.25 3.43
CA VAL A 126 1.39 4.95 2.44
C VAL A 126 1.57 3.54 1.91
N ILE A 127 0.49 2.74 1.91
CA ILE A 127 0.50 1.39 1.35
C ILE A 127 -0.51 1.35 0.21
N SER A 128 -0.02 1.20 -1.02
CA SER A 128 -0.88 1.21 -2.21
C SER A 128 -0.29 0.38 -3.34
N ARG A 129 -1.02 -0.65 -3.80
CA ARG A 129 -0.58 -1.49 -4.92
C ARG A 129 -0.32 -0.68 -6.19
N GLY A 130 -1.30 0.08 -6.64
CA GLY A 130 -1.23 0.82 -7.91
C GLY A 130 -0.77 2.26 -7.83
N GLY A 131 -0.72 2.85 -6.63
CA GLY A 131 -0.25 4.22 -6.42
C GLY A 131 -1.11 5.35 -7.00
N GLU A 132 -2.40 5.08 -7.31
CA GLU A 132 -3.28 6.03 -8.02
C GLU A 132 -4.63 6.29 -7.32
N THR A 133 -4.85 5.79 -6.10
CA THR A 133 -6.10 6.03 -5.37
C THR A 133 -6.23 7.50 -5.04
N LYS A 134 -7.20 8.17 -5.64
CA LYS A 134 -7.36 9.64 -5.60
C LYS A 134 -7.38 10.18 -4.18
N ASP A 135 -8.19 9.60 -3.29
CA ASP A 135 -8.33 10.08 -1.91
C ASP A 135 -6.99 10.03 -1.17
N ILE A 136 -6.20 8.97 -1.37
CA ILE A 136 -4.88 8.84 -0.76
C ILE A 136 -3.88 9.85 -1.36
N VAL A 137 -3.92 10.05 -2.68
CA VAL A 137 -3.10 11.08 -3.34
C VAL A 137 -3.40 12.47 -2.78
N ASP A 138 -4.68 12.79 -2.56
CA ASP A 138 -5.06 14.10 -2.01
C ASP A 138 -4.62 14.24 -0.55
N VAL A 139 -4.73 13.19 0.27
CA VAL A 139 -4.16 13.15 1.64
C VAL A 139 -2.64 13.34 1.62
N MET A 140 -1.92 12.70 0.71
CA MET A 140 -0.47 12.88 0.57
C MET A 140 -0.09 14.32 0.22
N LYS A 141 -0.86 14.99 -0.65
CA LYS A 141 -0.66 16.43 -0.96
C LYS A 141 -0.79 17.29 0.29
N ILE A 142 -1.82 17.04 1.11
CA ILE A 142 -2.01 17.75 2.37
C ILE A 142 -0.81 17.51 3.30
N ALA A 143 -0.38 16.27 3.45
CA ALA A 143 0.79 15.95 4.26
C ALA A 143 2.07 16.66 3.77
N LYS A 144 2.30 16.70 2.45
CA LYS A 144 3.42 17.45 1.86
C LYS A 144 3.31 18.96 2.09
N MET A 145 2.11 19.55 2.00
CA MET A 145 1.89 20.97 2.32
C MET A 145 2.19 21.28 3.79
N ASN A 146 1.97 20.33 4.70
CA ASN A 146 2.29 20.42 6.11
C ASN A 146 3.77 20.08 6.43
N GLY A 147 4.60 19.84 5.41
CA GLY A 147 6.04 19.58 5.53
C GLY A 147 6.41 18.17 5.97
N CYS A 148 5.49 17.20 5.89
CA CYS A 148 5.77 15.82 6.26
C CYS A 148 6.59 15.10 5.17
N GLU A 149 7.43 14.18 5.62
CA GLU A 149 8.05 13.20 4.74
C GLU A 149 7.18 11.93 4.65
N ILE A 150 7.25 11.27 3.50
CA ILE A 150 6.35 10.17 3.13
C ILE A 150 7.14 8.96 2.65
N LEU A 151 6.89 7.79 3.25
CA LEU A 151 7.31 6.49 2.75
C LEU A 151 6.13 5.84 2.00
N LEU A 152 6.35 5.46 0.75
CA LEU A 152 5.40 4.70 -0.06
C LEU A 152 5.85 3.23 -0.16
N ILE A 153 4.96 2.30 0.14
CA ILE A 153 5.09 0.88 -0.17
C ILE A 153 4.19 0.58 -1.36
N SER A 154 4.77 0.17 -2.51
CA SER A 154 4.01 0.01 -3.75
C SER A 154 4.64 -0.98 -4.72
N GLU A 155 3.80 -1.60 -5.56
CA GLU A 155 4.23 -2.37 -6.73
C GLU A 155 4.64 -1.46 -7.90
N LYS A 156 4.20 -0.19 -7.91
CA LYS A 156 4.45 0.76 -9.01
C LYS A 156 5.26 1.96 -8.56
N ILE A 157 6.44 2.11 -9.15
CA ILE A 157 7.35 3.24 -8.91
C ILE A 157 7.02 4.48 -9.77
N ASN A 158 6.25 4.32 -10.83
CA ASN A 158 5.85 5.41 -11.73
C ASN A 158 4.35 5.73 -11.55
N SER A 159 4.00 6.29 -10.39
CA SER A 159 2.62 6.61 -10.04
C SER A 159 2.48 8.03 -9.52
N SER A 160 1.24 8.50 -9.34
CA SER A 160 0.97 9.80 -8.72
C SER A 160 1.49 9.85 -7.28
N MET A 161 1.41 8.73 -6.54
CA MET A 161 1.89 8.65 -5.17
C MET A 161 3.42 8.65 -5.10
N SER A 162 4.11 7.96 -6.03
CA SER A 162 5.57 7.90 -6.02
C SER A 162 6.21 9.27 -6.24
N LYS A 163 5.56 10.16 -6.99
CA LYS A 163 6.03 11.54 -7.22
C LYS A 163 5.93 12.43 -5.97
N LEU A 164 5.10 12.04 -5.00
CA LEU A 164 4.89 12.77 -3.75
C LEU A 164 5.70 12.18 -2.60
N SER A 165 6.32 11.02 -2.79
CA SER A 165 7.02 10.27 -1.75
C SER A 165 8.50 10.64 -1.68
N ASP A 166 9.03 10.71 -0.47
CA ASP A 166 10.45 10.94 -0.20
C ASP A 166 11.22 9.61 -0.16
N TYR A 167 10.54 8.54 0.25
CA TYR A 167 11.07 7.18 0.29
C TYR A 167 10.11 6.24 -0.43
N ILE A 168 10.64 5.29 -1.18
CA ILE A 168 9.83 4.29 -1.90
C ILE A 168 10.39 2.91 -1.60
N LEU A 169 9.55 2.08 -0.99
CA LEU A 169 9.80 0.66 -0.81
C LEU A 169 9.03 -0.10 -1.89
N ASN A 170 9.73 -0.42 -2.98
CA ASN A 170 9.13 -1.12 -4.10
C ASN A 170 9.08 -2.63 -3.83
N VAL A 171 7.95 -3.25 -4.15
CA VAL A 171 7.72 -4.69 -4.04
C VAL A 171 7.38 -5.28 -5.40
N ALA A 172 7.53 -6.58 -5.54
CA ALA A 172 7.17 -7.27 -6.78
C ALA A 172 5.68 -7.09 -7.10
N VAL A 173 5.35 -7.16 -8.38
CA VAL A 173 3.95 -7.10 -8.84
C VAL A 173 3.29 -8.45 -8.56
N SER A 174 2.16 -8.43 -7.88
CA SER A 174 1.36 -9.63 -7.70
C SER A 174 0.93 -10.21 -9.05
N LYS A 175 1.15 -11.50 -9.23
CA LYS A 175 0.72 -12.26 -10.42
C LYS A 175 -0.74 -12.73 -10.26
N ASP A 176 -1.61 -11.86 -9.76
CA ASP A 176 -3.04 -12.12 -9.66
C ASP A 176 -3.66 -12.28 -11.04
N GLU A 177 -3.88 -13.51 -11.45
CA GLU A 177 -4.41 -13.90 -12.76
C GLU A 177 -5.94 -13.69 -12.89
N GLY A 178 -6.48 -12.66 -12.24
CA GLY A 178 -7.87 -12.25 -12.39
C GLY A 178 -8.84 -12.88 -11.40
N TYR A 179 -8.37 -13.70 -10.46
CA TYR A 179 -9.19 -14.30 -9.41
C TYR A 179 -9.29 -13.46 -8.12
N ASP A 180 -8.55 -12.34 -8.04
CA ASP A 180 -8.44 -11.47 -6.86
C ASP A 180 -8.13 -12.26 -5.56
N ILE A 181 -7.27 -13.28 -5.71
CA ILE A 181 -6.80 -14.12 -4.60
C ILE A 181 -5.60 -13.50 -3.89
N ASP A 182 -5.12 -12.36 -4.36
CA ASP A 182 -3.95 -11.69 -3.83
C ASP A 182 -4.18 -11.27 -2.36
N SER A 183 -3.51 -11.97 -1.46
CA SER A 183 -3.48 -11.67 -0.02
C SER A 183 -2.55 -10.51 0.36
N ARG A 184 -1.96 -9.82 -0.61
CA ARG A 184 -0.94 -8.77 -0.41
C ARG A 184 0.37 -9.33 0.19
N LEU A 185 0.76 -10.55 -0.18
CA LEU A 185 1.97 -11.19 0.34
C LEU A 185 3.21 -10.28 0.21
N HIS A 186 3.38 -9.63 -0.93
CA HIS A 186 4.49 -8.71 -1.19
C HIS A 186 4.51 -7.53 -0.22
N MET A 187 3.33 -6.98 0.11
CA MET A 187 3.19 -5.91 1.09
C MET A 187 3.50 -6.40 2.52
N HIS A 188 3.11 -7.64 2.86
CA HIS A 188 3.48 -8.25 4.13
C HIS A 188 4.99 -8.41 4.28
N LEU A 189 5.69 -8.83 3.23
CA LEU A 189 7.16 -8.91 3.22
C LEU A 189 7.81 -7.54 3.41
N ALA A 190 7.28 -6.49 2.78
CA ALA A 190 7.77 -5.14 2.97
C ALA A 190 7.57 -4.64 4.41
N ILE A 191 6.43 -4.92 5.02
CA ILE A 191 6.17 -4.57 6.42
C ILE A 191 7.13 -5.33 7.35
N GLU A 192 7.30 -6.62 7.14
CA GLU A 192 8.23 -7.42 7.93
C GLU A 192 9.66 -6.89 7.81
N TYR A 193 10.07 -6.44 6.62
CA TYR A 193 11.36 -5.82 6.39
C TYR A 193 11.51 -4.52 7.21
N ILE A 194 10.54 -3.61 7.16
CA ILE A 194 10.53 -2.37 7.96
C ILE A 194 10.65 -2.68 9.46
N LEU A 195 9.85 -3.63 9.95
CA LEU A 195 9.83 -3.98 11.37
C LEU A 195 11.17 -4.57 11.84
N ARG A 196 11.83 -5.38 11.01
CA ARG A 196 13.15 -5.92 11.31
C ARG A 196 14.25 -4.86 11.28
N GLU A 197 14.19 -3.94 10.31
CA GLU A 197 15.12 -2.80 10.28
C GLU A 197 14.94 -1.88 11.49
N LEU A 198 13.71 -1.62 11.93
CA LEU A 198 13.44 -0.89 13.18
C LEU A 198 14.09 -1.57 14.40
N VAL A 199 13.93 -2.89 14.51
CA VAL A 199 14.55 -3.65 15.61
C VAL A 199 16.07 -3.59 15.53
N ASN A 200 16.64 -3.85 14.36
CA ASN A 200 18.09 -3.90 14.17
C ASN A 200 18.77 -2.55 14.43
N GLN A 201 18.19 -1.46 13.94
CA GLN A 201 18.84 -0.14 13.98
C GLN A 201 18.57 0.62 15.28
N HIS A 202 17.41 0.45 15.92
CA HIS A 202 16.99 1.34 17.01
C HIS A 202 16.53 0.66 18.31
N LEU A 203 15.94 -0.53 18.25
CA LEU A 203 15.36 -1.14 19.45
C LEU A 203 16.35 -2.05 20.16
N TYR A 204 17.30 -2.62 19.44
CA TYR A 204 18.33 -3.46 20.04
C TYR A 204 19.23 -2.67 21.00
N ASN A 205 19.53 -1.42 20.63
CA ASN A 205 20.38 -0.53 21.45
C ASN A 205 19.67 0.04 22.70
N LYS A 206 18.33 0.07 22.74
CA LYS A 206 17.57 0.59 23.90
C LYS A 206 17.31 -0.45 25.00
N ARG A 207 17.52 -1.74 24.74
CA ARG A 207 17.35 -2.80 25.75
C ARG A 207 18.56 -3.05 26.65
N TYR A 208 19.69 -2.44 26.34
CA TYR A 208 20.96 -2.62 27.07
C TYR A 208 21.47 -1.32 27.72
N LEU A 209 20.67 -0.27 27.78
CA LEU A 209 20.84 0.94 28.57
C LEU A 209 19.75 1.05 29.65
#